data_9ee09b20c2b253568ec60f8e92b5e63b
#
_entry.id   9ee09b20c2b253568ec60f8e92b5e63b
#
_cell.length_a   1.000
_cell.length_b   1.000
_cell.length_c   1.000
_cell.angle_alpha   90.00
_cell.angle_beta   90.00
_cell.angle_gamma   90.00
#
_symmetry.space_group_name_H-M   'P 1'
#
loop_
_entity.id
_entity.type
_entity.pdbx_description
1 polymer ?
#
loop_
_entity_poly.entity_id
_entity_poly.type
_entity_poly.pdbx_seq_one_letter_code
_entity_poly.pdbx_strand_id
1 'polypeptide(L)'
;MTGLAEIGVRLDELIAGPPAPADAGELLALGEQALEQWVIARGKKPTQDQREGFRLLALHHQGAEKEPSFNACRETCRELVYHYNLLTLQPDHPESVQRACMMGWVVNHLFLFISGKMETEQLGDFCCASKPVRETVDAETNAQ
;
A
#
# COMPACT_ATOMS: atom_id res chain seq x y z
N MET A 1 5.48 -4.51 -14.76
CA MET A 1 4.98 -4.48 -13.36
C MET A 1 5.68 -3.38 -12.57
N THR A 2 4.92 -2.66 -11.77
CA THR A 2 5.46 -1.52 -11.04
C THR A 2 6.11 -1.99 -9.73
N GLY A 3 7.38 -1.69 -9.55
CA GLY A 3 8.09 -2.05 -8.33
C GLY A 3 7.73 -1.12 -7.16
N LEU A 4 8.09 -1.55 -5.96
CA LEU A 4 7.73 -0.80 -4.74
C LEU A 4 8.33 0.60 -4.73
N ALA A 5 9.58 0.75 -5.18
CA ALA A 5 10.23 2.06 -5.22
C ALA A 5 9.49 3.01 -6.15
N GLU A 6 9.04 2.51 -7.30
CA GLU A 6 8.30 3.33 -8.26
C GLU A 6 6.95 3.78 -7.70
N ILE A 7 6.30 2.89 -6.96
CA ILE A 7 5.04 3.22 -6.30
C ILE A 7 5.27 4.37 -5.33
N GLY A 8 6.35 4.30 -4.55
CA GLY A 8 6.67 5.35 -3.59
C GLY A 8 6.92 6.69 -4.25
N VAL A 9 7.67 6.69 -5.36
CA VAL A 9 7.94 7.92 -6.11
C VAL A 9 6.64 8.55 -6.60
N ARG A 10 5.75 7.73 -7.18
CA ARG A 10 4.50 8.25 -7.71
C ARG A 10 3.58 8.77 -6.61
N LEU A 11 3.54 8.08 -5.46
CA LEU A 11 2.76 8.55 -4.32
C LEU A 11 3.27 9.90 -3.83
N ASP A 12 4.60 10.05 -3.73
CA ASP A 12 5.18 11.33 -3.31
C ASP A 12 4.77 12.45 -4.24
N GLU A 13 4.79 12.20 -5.55
CA GLU A 13 4.38 13.21 -6.53
C GLU A 13 2.91 13.61 -6.34
N LEU A 14 2.04 12.61 -6.16
CA LEU A 14 0.62 12.89 -5.99
C LEU A 14 0.32 13.65 -4.71
N ILE A 15 1.00 13.29 -3.63
CA ILE A 15 0.76 13.91 -2.34
C ILE A 15 1.36 15.31 -2.27
N ALA A 16 2.53 15.51 -2.88
CA ALA A 16 3.19 16.83 -2.87
C ALA A 16 2.37 17.87 -3.64
N GLY A 17 1.74 17.46 -4.74
CA GLY A 17 0.89 18.35 -5.51
C GLY A 17 -0.57 18.05 -5.25
N PRO A 18 -1.12 18.25 -4.06
CA PRO A 18 -2.27 17.51 -3.50
C PRO A 18 -3.14 16.81 -4.55
N PRO A 19 -3.55 15.57 -4.30
CA PRO A 19 -4.34 14.83 -5.28
C PRO A 19 -5.69 15.50 -5.55
N ALA A 20 -6.14 15.37 -6.80
CA ALA A 20 -7.46 15.83 -7.20
C ALA A 20 -8.44 14.65 -7.16
N PRO A 21 -9.76 14.92 -7.13
CA PRO A 21 -10.73 13.82 -7.20
C PRO A 21 -10.52 12.90 -8.39
N ALA A 22 -10.03 13.44 -9.51
CA ALA A 22 -9.76 12.62 -10.69
C ALA A 22 -8.62 11.62 -10.49
N ASP A 23 -7.83 11.78 -9.45
CA ASP A 23 -6.72 10.87 -9.15
C ASP A 23 -7.15 9.63 -8.38
N ALA A 24 -8.44 9.51 -8.03
CA ALA A 24 -8.92 8.39 -7.21
C ALA A 24 -8.59 7.04 -7.80
N GLY A 25 -8.75 6.88 -9.12
CA GLY A 25 -8.46 5.61 -9.78
C GLY A 25 -6.99 5.23 -9.69
N GLU A 26 -6.12 6.21 -9.89
CA GLU A 26 -4.68 5.96 -9.78
C GLU A 26 -4.28 5.64 -8.34
N LEU A 27 -4.85 6.36 -7.38
CA LEU A 27 -4.54 6.10 -5.97
C LEU A 27 -4.96 4.67 -5.58
N LEU A 28 -6.15 4.24 -6.02
CA LEU A 28 -6.60 2.89 -5.77
C LEU A 28 -5.63 1.87 -6.39
N ALA A 29 -5.22 2.12 -7.65
CA ALA A 29 -4.31 1.24 -8.35
C ALA A 29 -2.96 1.13 -7.64
N LEU A 30 -2.46 2.24 -7.10
CA LEU A 30 -1.19 2.23 -6.37
C LEU A 30 -1.29 1.40 -5.09
N GLY A 31 -2.43 1.46 -4.41
CA GLY A 31 -2.66 0.62 -3.24
C GLY A 31 -2.66 -0.86 -3.60
N GLU A 32 -3.33 -1.21 -4.70
CA GLU A 32 -3.33 -2.59 -5.18
C GLU A 32 -1.93 -3.05 -5.54
N GLN A 33 -1.17 -2.20 -6.23
CA GLN A 33 0.18 -2.55 -6.64
C GLN A 33 1.09 -2.78 -5.45
N ALA A 34 0.94 -2.01 -4.38
CA ALA A 34 1.73 -2.22 -3.18
C ALA A 34 1.44 -3.59 -2.58
N LEU A 35 0.17 -3.97 -2.49
CA LEU A 35 -0.18 -5.29 -1.98
C LEU A 35 0.29 -6.41 -2.91
N GLU A 36 0.26 -6.17 -4.22
CA GLU A 36 0.81 -7.14 -5.18
C GLU A 36 2.28 -7.41 -4.92
N GLN A 37 3.04 -6.36 -4.64
CA GLN A 37 4.46 -6.52 -4.38
C GLN A 37 4.71 -7.40 -3.16
N TRP A 38 3.91 -7.23 -2.12
CA TRP A 38 4.01 -8.07 -0.93
C TRP A 38 3.72 -9.54 -1.27
N VAL A 39 2.63 -9.79 -2.00
CA VAL A 39 2.23 -11.15 -2.37
C VAL A 39 3.32 -11.81 -3.22
N ILE A 40 3.86 -11.08 -4.19
CA ILE A 40 4.91 -11.58 -5.06
C ILE A 40 6.18 -11.89 -4.25
N ALA A 41 6.55 -10.99 -3.34
CA ALA A 41 7.75 -11.17 -2.52
C ALA A 41 7.64 -12.41 -1.64
N ARG A 42 6.40 -12.80 -1.29
CA ARG A 42 6.15 -14.01 -0.51
C ARG A 42 6.10 -15.26 -1.39
N GLY A 43 6.42 -15.13 -2.68
CA GLY A 43 6.46 -16.26 -3.59
C GLY A 43 5.11 -16.70 -4.11
N LYS A 44 4.10 -15.85 -4.00
CA LYS A 44 2.75 -16.18 -4.44
C LYS A 44 2.34 -15.33 -5.61
N LYS A 45 1.33 -15.81 -6.34
CA LYS A 45 0.79 -15.09 -7.48
C LYS A 45 -0.38 -14.24 -7.01
N PRO A 46 -0.36 -12.91 -7.29
CA PRO A 46 -1.46 -12.05 -6.85
C PRO A 46 -2.80 -12.50 -7.43
N THR A 47 -3.79 -12.54 -6.57
CA THR A 47 -5.14 -12.96 -6.96
C THR A 47 -5.78 -11.97 -7.93
N GLN A 48 -6.65 -12.46 -8.79
CA GLN A 48 -7.49 -11.64 -9.65
C GLN A 48 -8.91 -11.53 -9.09
N ASP A 49 -9.16 -12.12 -7.94
CA ASP A 49 -10.47 -12.07 -7.31
C ASP A 49 -10.80 -10.67 -6.81
N GLN A 50 -12.07 -10.48 -6.49
CA GLN A 50 -12.55 -9.25 -5.87
C GLN A 50 -13.32 -9.59 -4.61
N ARG A 51 -13.31 -8.69 -3.65
CA ARG A 51 -14.14 -8.77 -2.46
C ARG A 51 -14.88 -7.45 -2.35
N GLU A 52 -16.20 -7.53 -2.21
CA GLU A 52 -17.05 -6.33 -2.13
C GLU A 52 -16.82 -5.42 -3.34
N GLY A 53 -16.51 -6.02 -4.48
CA GLY A 53 -16.29 -5.28 -5.72
C GLY A 53 -14.88 -4.74 -5.90
N PHE A 54 -13.95 -5.05 -5.01
CA PHE A 54 -12.60 -4.49 -5.07
C PHE A 54 -11.53 -5.56 -5.00
N ARG A 55 -10.62 -5.51 -5.97
CA ARG A 55 -9.45 -6.39 -5.95
C ARG A 55 -8.53 -6.05 -4.78
N LEU A 56 -8.48 -4.77 -4.41
CA LEU A 56 -7.69 -4.34 -3.27
C LEU A 56 -7.99 -5.17 -2.02
N LEU A 57 -9.28 -5.39 -1.75
CA LEU A 57 -9.69 -6.13 -0.55
C LEU A 57 -9.31 -7.60 -0.66
N ALA A 58 -9.41 -8.17 -1.86
CA ALA A 58 -8.99 -9.56 -2.08
C ALA A 58 -7.48 -9.71 -1.94
N LEU A 59 -6.71 -8.74 -2.44
CA LEU A 59 -5.26 -8.75 -2.29
C LEU A 59 -4.85 -8.64 -0.83
N HIS A 60 -5.52 -7.79 -0.06
CA HIS A 60 -5.25 -7.69 1.37
C HIS A 60 -5.52 -9.02 2.06
N HIS A 61 -6.65 -9.63 1.74
CA HIS A 61 -6.99 -10.93 2.33
C HIS A 61 -5.92 -11.98 2.01
N GLN A 62 -5.49 -12.01 0.75
CA GLN A 62 -4.44 -12.93 0.32
C GLN A 62 -3.13 -12.66 1.05
N GLY A 63 -2.74 -11.39 1.16
CA GLY A 63 -1.49 -11.01 1.79
C GLY A 63 -1.48 -11.21 3.29
N ALA A 64 -2.65 -11.23 3.90
CA ALA A 64 -2.79 -11.37 5.35
C ALA A 64 -2.67 -12.82 5.82
N GLU A 65 -2.64 -13.78 4.91
CA GLU A 65 -2.58 -15.18 5.28
C GLU A 65 -1.32 -15.45 6.08
N LYS A 66 -1.50 -15.96 7.31
CA LYS A 66 -0.39 -16.26 8.23
C LYS A 66 0.43 -15.02 8.60
N GLU A 67 -0.19 -13.83 8.48
CA GLU A 67 0.45 -12.57 8.83
C GLU A 67 -0.48 -11.76 9.72
N PRO A 68 -0.51 -12.07 11.02
CA PRO A 68 -1.43 -11.36 11.93
C PRO A 68 -1.28 -9.85 11.92
N SER A 69 -0.07 -9.33 11.63
CA SER A 69 0.15 -7.88 11.58
C SER A 69 -0.70 -7.20 10.51
N PHE A 70 -1.13 -7.95 9.48
CA PHE A 70 -1.98 -7.38 8.43
C PHE A 70 -3.37 -7.01 8.92
N ASN A 71 -3.76 -7.49 10.10
CA ASN A 71 -5.04 -7.06 10.68
C ASN A 71 -5.03 -5.55 10.93
N ALA A 72 -3.86 -4.98 11.20
CA ALA A 72 -3.75 -3.54 11.44
C ALA A 72 -4.06 -2.72 10.20
N CYS A 73 -3.75 -3.22 8.99
CA CYS A 73 -4.01 -2.45 7.78
C CYS A 73 -5.32 -2.82 7.09
N ARG A 74 -6.10 -3.69 7.73
CA ARG A 74 -7.39 -4.06 7.18
C ARG A 74 -8.33 -2.86 7.07
N GLU A 75 -8.40 -2.08 8.15
CA GLU A 75 -9.24 -0.90 8.15
C GLU A 75 -8.69 0.17 7.21
N THR A 76 -7.38 0.24 7.04
CA THR A 76 -6.77 1.16 6.09
C THR A 76 -7.26 0.85 4.68
N CYS A 77 -7.31 -0.42 4.31
CA CYS A 77 -7.81 -0.82 3.00
C CYS A 77 -9.29 -0.50 2.83
N ARG A 78 -10.08 -0.70 3.88
CA ARG A 78 -11.50 -0.35 3.83
C ARG A 78 -11.70 1.16 3.73
N GLU A 79 -10.88 1.92 4.42
CA GLU A 79 -10.91 3.38 4.34
C GLU A 79 -10.59 3.86 2.92
N LEU A 80 -9.62 3.22 2.29
CA LEU A 80 -9.23 3.54 0.94
C LEU A 80 -10.41 3.34 -0.03
N VAL A 81 -11.07 2.21 0.10
CA VAL A 81 -12.25 1.89 -0.70
C VAL A 81 -13.38 2.88 -0.43
N TYR A 82 -13.56 3.25 0.83
CA TYR A 82 -14.58 4.22 1.22
C TYR A 82 -14.36 5.56 0.50
N HIS A 83 -13.14 6.08 0.53
CA HIS A 83 -12.83 7.34 -0.14
C HIS A 83 -12.96 7.22 -1.65
N TYR A 84 -12.56 6.07 -2.21
CA TYR A 84 -12.73 5.84 -3.63
C TYR A 84 -14.20 5.96 -4.02
N ASN A 85 -15.06 5.30 -3.25
CA ASN A 85 -16.50 5.34 -3.53
C ASN A 85 -17.05 6.76 -3.42
N LEU A 86 -16.67 7.50 -2.37
CA LEU A 86 -17.12 8.87 -2.23
C LEU A 86 -16.71 9.73 -3.43
N LEU A 87 -15.46 9.59 -3.86
CA LEU A 87 -14.94 10.41 -4.94
C LEU A 87 -15.55 10.06 -6.29
N THR A 88 -15.86 8.78 -6.51
CA THR A 88 -16.44 8.37 -7.80
C THR A 88 -17.94 8.58 -7.85
N LEU A 89 -18.64 8.48 -6.72
CA LEU A 89 -20.09 8.66 -6.68
C LEU A 89 -20.50 10.11 -6.50
N GLN A 90 -19.64 10.91 -5.85
CA GLN A 90 -19.95 12.31 -5.56
C GLN A 90 -18.76 13.21 -5.94
N PRO A 91 -18.35 13.21 -7.22
CA PRO A 91 -17.14 13.96 -7.61
C PRO A 91 -17.29 15.47 -7.44
N ASP A 92 -18.51 15.98 -7.45
CA ASP A 92 -18.77 17.42 -7.33
C ASP A 92 -19.12 17.85 -5.92
N HIS A 93 -18.96 16.95 -4.94
CA HIS A 93 -19.24 17.29 -3.56
C HIS A 93 -18.27 18.39 -3.09
N PRO A 94 -18.74 19.33 -2.27
CA PRO A 94 -17.86 20.41 -1.80
C PRO A 94 -16.60 19.95 -1.10
N GLU A 95 -16.62 18.74 -0.51
CA GLU A 95 -15.46 18.20 0.20
C GLU A 95 -14.62 17.23 -0.64
N SER A 96 -14.87 17.17 -1.95
CA SER A 96 -14.16 16.22 -2.81
C SER A 96 -12.64 16.41 -2.79
N VAL A 97 -12.19 17.66 -2.76
CA VAL A 97 -10.75 17.94 -2.71
C VAL A 97 -10.15 17.41 -1.43
N GLN A 98 -10.82 17.64 -0.30
CA GLN A 98 -10.37 17.12 1.00
C GLN A 98 -10.37 15.60 1.01
N ARG A 99 -11.41 15.00 0.43
CA ARG A 99 -11.51 13.53 0.34
C ARG A 99 -10.37 12.94 -0.48
N ALA A 100 -10.00 13.62 -1.57
CA ALA A 100 -8.88 13.18 -2.39
C ALA A 100 -7.57 13.24 -1.60
N CYS A 101 -7.36 14.31 -0.85
CA CYS A 101 -6.18 14.44 0.00
C CYS A 101 -6.14 13.34 1.05
N MET A 102 -7.27 13.06 1.68
CA MET A 102 -7.36 11.99 2.67
C MET A 102 -7.05 10.65 2.05
N MET A 103 -7.58 10.39 0.85
CA MET A 103 -7.29 9.15 0.15
C MET A 103 -5.81 9.00 -0.12
N GLY A 104 -5.14 10.09 -0.51
CA GLY A 104 -3.70 10.08 -0.72
C GLY A 104 -2.94 9.67 0.53
N TRP A 105 -3.32 10.24 1.68
CA TRP A 105 -2.69 9.87 2.95
C TRP A 105 -2.95 8.43 3.33
N VAL A 106 -4.16 7.93 3.07
CA VAL A 106 -4.51 6.54 3.39
C VAL A 106 -3.69 5.59 2.52
N VAL A 107 -3.56 5.87 1.22
CA VAL A 107 -2.74 5.04 0.34
C VAL A 107 -1.28 5.06 0.79
N ASN A 108 -0.79 6.24 1.16
CA ASN A 108 0.58 6.36 1.63
C ASN A 108 0.79 5.56 2.90
N HIS A 109 -0.19 5.57 3.79
CA HIS A 109 -0.11 4.78 5.02
C HIS A 109 -0.01 3.29 4.71
N LEU A 110 -0.83 2.81 3.77
CA LEU A 110 -0.76 1.42 3.33
C LEU A 110 0.61 1.10 2.72
N PHE A 111 1.09 1.98 1.86
CA PHE A 111 2.40 1.80 1.23
C PHE A 111 3.51 1.70 2.27
N LEU A 112 3.50 2.58 3.27
CA LEU A 112 4.52 2.57 4.31
C LEU A 112 4.46 1.30 5.15
N PHE A 113 3.25 0.81 5.43
CA PHE A 113 3.10 -0.44 6.14
C PHE A 113 3.71 -1.60 5.36
N ILE A 114 3.37 -1.71 4.08
CA ILE A 114 3.90 -2.78 3.22
C ILE A 114 5.42 -2.67 3.11
N SER A 115 5.90 -1.45 2.87
CA SER A 115 7.32 -1.18 2.73
C SER A 115 8.08 -1.59 4.00
N GLY A 116 7.54 -1.24 5.16
CA GLY A 116 8.14 -1.61 6.44
C GLY A 116 8.14 -3.10 6.67
N LYS A 117 7.06 -3.78 6.31
CA LYS A 117 6.99 -5.24 6.44
C LYS A 117 8.03 -5.92 5.56
N MET A 118 8.14 -5.47 4.31
CA MET A 118 9.10 -6.06 3.39
C MET A 118 10.53 -5.83 3.85
N GLU A 119 10.81 -4.64 4.36
CA GLU A 119 12.13 -4.33 4.89
C GLU A 119 12.45 -5.18 6.12
N THR A 120 11.49 -5.30 7.04
CA THR A 120 11.68 -6.08 8.26
C THR A 120 11.96 -7.55 7.94
N GLU A 121 11.31 -8.09 6.93
CA GLU A 121 11.48 -9.49 6.55
C GLU A 121 12.51 -9.68 5.44
N GLN A 122 13.18 -8.59 5.05
CA GLN A 122 14.23 -8.62 4.03
C GLN A 122 13.74 -9.20 2.72
N LEU A 123 12.52 -8.81 2.34
CA LEU A 123 11.92 -9.22 1.08
C LEU A 123 12.00 -8.06 0.08
N GLY A 124 12.14 -8.39 -1.18
CA GLY A 124 12.17 -7.39 -2.25
C GLY A 124 13.51 -6.67 -2.34
N ASP A 125 13.53 -5.61 -3.14
CA ASP A 125 14.72 -4.81 -3.39
C ASP A 125 14.76 -3.60 -2.48
N PHE A 126 15.86 -3.44 -1.76
CA PHE A 126 16.02 -2.33 -0.85
C PHE A 126 17.26 -1.52 -1.19
N CYS A 127 17.28 -0.30 -0.71
CA CYS A 127 18.43 0.55 -0.82
C CYS A 127 19.60 -0.12 -0.09
N CYS A 128 20.77 -0.07 -0.69
CA CYS A 128 21.97 -0.73 -0.15
C CYS A 128 22.31 -0.27 1.26
N ALA A 129 21.97 0.97 1.59
CA ALA A 129 22.32 1.52 2.89
C ALA A 129 21.53 0.91 4.04
N SER A 130 20.30 0.46 3.80
CA SER A 130 19.51 -0.08 4.91
C SER A 130 19.80 -1.56 5.19
N LYS A 131 20.13 -2.33 4.17
CA LYS A 131 20.34 -3.76 4.37
C LYS A 131 21.51 -4.07 5.29
N PRO A 132 22.70 -3.50 5.08
CA PRO A 132 23.83 -3.81 5.98
C PRO A 132 23.58 -3.40 7.42
N VAL A 133 22.96 -2.25 7.63
CA VAL A 133 22.65 -1.80 9.00
C VAL A 133 21.71 -2.77 9.68
N ARG A 134 20.67 -3.17 8.96
CA ARG A 134 19.68 -4.08 9.51
C ARG A 134 20.25 -5.44 9.80
N GLU A 135 21.08 -5.95 8.91
CA GLU A 135 21.73 -7.24 9.13
C GLU A 135 22.63 -7.24 10.34
N THR A 136 23.35 -6.15 10.54
CA THR A 136 24.22 -6.01 11.69
C THR A 136 23.43 -6.01 12.99
N VAL A 137 22.34 -5.27 13.02
CA VAL A 137 21.47 -5.22 14.20
C VAL A 137 20.89 -6.60 14.48
N ASP A 138 20.42 -7.29 13.47
CA ASP A 138 19.84 -8.61 13.64
C ASP A 138 20.86 -9.60 14.17
N ALA A 139 22.08 -9.53 13.66
CA ALA A 139 23.13 -10.40 14.12
C ALA A 139 23.44 -10.19 15.59
N GLU A 140 23.39 -8.92 16.02
CA GLU A 140 23.67 -8.61 17.42
C GLU A 140 22.53 -9.01 18.34
N THR A 141 21.30 -8.83 17.88
CA THR A 141 20.17 -9.12 18.74
C THR A 141 19.78 -10.56 18.71
N ASN A 142 20.15 -11.24 17.69
CA ASN A 142 19.79 -12.49 17.52
C ASN A 142 20.67 -13.33 17.10
N ALA A 143 21.15 -12.78 17.45
CA ALA A 143 21.70 -12.67 17.07
C ALA A 143 21.10 -12.60 16.25
N GLN A 144 20.41 -12.43 16.59
CA GLN A 144 19.85 -11.86 16.19
C GLN A 144 19.72 -11.65 15.72
#